data_9d97852d44d0ac9fd1fbbc8676e4993a
#
_entry.id   9d97852d44d0ac9fd1fbbc8676e4993a
#
_cell.length_a   1.000
_cell.length_b   1.000
_cell.length_c   1.000
_cell.angle_alpha   90.00
_cell.angle_beta   90.00
_cell.angle_gamma   90.00
#
_symmetry.space_group_name_H-M   'P 1'
#
loop_
_entity.id
_entity.type
_entity.pdbx_description
1 polymer ?
#
loop_
_entity_poly.entity_id
_entity_poly.type
_entity_poly.pdbx_seq_one_letter_code
_entity_poly.pdbx_strand_id
1 'polypeptide(L)'
;MAKEVIIGIDLGTTNSEAAYLEGGRPVIIPSAEGSTFGGKMFPSVVAFTKDGERIVGDPAKRQAVLNPDNTIMNIKREMGTKHKVTIKKKKYSPEEISAMILQKIRADAEAHLGVDIE
;
A
#
# COMPACT_ATOMS: atom_id res chain seq x y z
N MET A 1 29.04 8.96 -1.72
CA MET A 1 28.35 8.12 -2.69
C MET A 1 27.01 7.66 -2.12
N ALA A 2 25.96 7.85 -2.87
CA ALA A 2 24.67 7.34 -2.49
C ALA A 2 24.70 5.80 -2.57
N LYS A 3 24.24 5.12 -1.53
CA LYS A 3 24.05 3.68 -1.58
C LYS A 3 22.74 3.40 -2.31
N GLU A 4 22.80 2.47 -3.22
CA GLU A 4 21.58 1.92 -3.81
C GLU A 4 20.85 1.14 -2.75
N VAL A 5 19.57 1.47 -2.54
CA VAL A 5 18.73 0.77 -1.58
C VAL A 5 17.73 -0.09 -2.33
N ILE A 6 17.71 -1.35 -1.99
CA ILE A 6 16.77 -2.31 -2.56
C ILE A 6 15.83 -2.75 -1.46
N ILE A 7 14.54 -2.63 -1.72
CA ILE A 7 13.51 -3.14 -0.80
C ILE A 7 12.80 -4.32 -1.43
N GLY A 8 12.46 -5.30 -0.60
CA GLY A 8 11.60 -6.40 -0.99
C GLY A 8 10.17 -6.11 -0.54
N ILE A 9 9.21 -6.36 -1.39
CA ILE A 9 7.81 -6.15 -1.07
C ILE A 9 7.04 -7.44 -1.28
N ASP A 10 6.30 -7.84 -0.24
CA ASP A 10 5.32 -8.93 -0.33
C ASP A 10 3.94 -8.28 -0.46
N LEU A 11 3.41 -8.28 -1.68
CA LEU A 11 2.08 -7.74 -1.95
C LEU A 11 1.03 -8.82 -1.68
N GLY A 12 0.51 -8.83 -0.46
CA GLY A 12 -0.50 -9.80 -0.06
C GLY A 12 -1.92 -9.36 -0.39
N THR A 13 -2.86 -10.30 -0.31
CA THR A 13 -4.27 -10.02 -0.56
C THR A 13 -4.87 -9.10 0.50
N THR A 14 -4.60 -9.38 1.76
CA THR A 14 -5.14 -8.63 2.90
C THR A 14 -4.15 -7.61 3.44
N ASN A 15 -2.89 -8.02 3.58
CA ASN A 15 -1.82 -7.17 4.09
C ASN A 15 -0.59 -7.33 3.21
N SER A 16 0.22 -6.28 3.18
CA SER A 16 1.50 -6.27 2.48
C SER A 16 2.61 -5.97 3.47
N GLU A 17 3.84 -6.30 3.11
CA GLU A 17 5.01 -6.02 3.93
C GLU A 17 6.15 -5.56 3.03
N ALA A 18 7.02 -4.73 3.58
CA ALA A 18 8.24 -4.33 2.91
C ALA A 18 9.42 -4.53 3.87
N ALA A 19 10.56 -4.87 3.32
CA ALA A 19 11.77 -5.10 4.11
C ALA A 19 13.01 -4.67 3.33
N TYR A 20 14.08 -4.37 4.05
CA TYR A 20 15.39 -4.10 3.48
C TYR A 20 16.46 -4.86 4.26
N LEU A 21 17.65 -4.96 3.71
CA LEU A 21 18.75 -5.62 4.39
C LEU A 21 19.58 -4.61 5.19
N GLU A 22 19.77 -4.90 6.46
CA GLU A 22 20.64 -4.13 7.34
C GLU A 22 21.65 -5.09 7.96
N GLY A 23 22.92 -4.92 7.63
CA GLY A 23 23.95 -5.81 8.11
C GLY A 23 23.73 -7.26 7.72
N GLY A 24 23.16 -7.51 6.55
CA GLY A 24 22.87 -8.86 6.06
C GLY A 24 21.59 -9.48 6.63
N ARG A 25 20.85 -8.74 7.43
CA ARG A 25 19.59 -9.22 8.04
C ARG A 25 18.39 -8.46 7.47
N PRO A 26 17.29 -9.15 7.16
CA PRO A 26 16.07 -8.47 6.73
C PRO A 26 15.43 -7.73 7.90
N VAL A 27 15.05 -6.47 7.65
CA VAL A 27 14.37 -5.62 8.63
C VAL A 27 13.06 -5.15 8.00
N ILE A 28 11.96 -5.38 8.69
CA ILE A 28 10.64 -4.96 8.23
C ILE A 28 10.52 -3.43 8.34
N ILE A 29 10.04 -2.80 7.27
CA ILE A 29 9.79 -1.37 7.24
C ILE A 29 8.40 -1.12 7.81
N PRO A 30 8.25 -0.32 8.88
CA PRO A 30 6.93 -0.02 9.41
C PRO A 30 6.14 0.89 8.50
N SER A 31 4.81 0.75 8.52
CA SER A 31 3.92 1.70 7.87
C SER A 31 4.01 3.06 8.58
N ALA A 32 3.97 4.14 7.81
CA ALA A 32 4.04 5.50 8.38
C ALA A 32 2.89 5.80 9.35
N GLU A 33 1.73 5.23 9.11
CA GLU A 33 0.54 5.39 9.96
C GLU A 33 0.23 4.13 10.77
N GLY A 34 1.18 3.22 10.84
CA GLY A 34 0.97 1.91 11.45
C GLY A 34 0.78 1.99 12.95
N SER A 35 -0.38 1.54 13.40
CA SER A 35 -0.71 1.44 14.81
C SER A 35 -0.94 -0.02 15.23
N THR A 36 -1.02 -0.92 14.27
CA THR A 36 -1.34 -2.33 14.46
C THR A 36 -0.07 -3.16 14.40
N PHE A 37 0.11 -4.07 15.36
CA PHE A 37 1.28 -4.97 15.39
C PHE A 37 2.62 -4.24 15.28
N GLY A 38 2.75 -3.10 15.95
CA GLY A 38 3.98 -2.31 15.89
C GLY A 38 4.22 -1.64 14.54
N GLY A 39 3.18 -1.48 13.72
CA GLY A 39 3.28 -0.84 12.41
C GLY A 39 3.91 -1.70 11.32
N LYS A 40 4.15 -2.98 11.59
CA LYS A 40 4.86 -3.85 10.65
C LYS A 40 4.01 -4.40 9.51
N MET A 41 2.70 -4.39 9.67
CA MET A 41 1.78 -4.84 8.62
C MET A 41 1.15 -3.65 7.93
N PHE A 42 1.11 -3.71 6.61
CA PHE A 42 0.53 -2.66 5.77
C PHE A 42 -0.74 -3.20 5.13
N PRO A 43 -1.93 -2.74 5.55
CA PRO A 43 -3.17 -3.22 4.95
C PRO A 43 -3.22 -2.93 3.44
N SER A 44 -3.55 -3.95 2.65
CA SER A 44 -3.67 -3.83 1.19
C SER A 44 -5.04 -3.22 0.83
N VAL A 45 -5.28 -2.00 1.29
CA VAL A 45 -6.56 -1.30 1.17
C VAL A 45 -6.33 0.07 0.55
N VAL A 46 -7.17 0.42 -0.43
CA VAL A 46 -7.18 1.73 -1.06
C VAL A 46 -8.58 2.32 -0.93
N ALA A 47 -8.67 3.59 -0.57
CA ALA A 47 -9.96 4.27 -0.49
C ALA A 47 -9.86 5.68 -1.06
N PHE A 48 -11.01 6.22 -1.42
CA PHE A 48 -11.12 7.59 -1.92
C PHE A 48 -12.11 8.35 -1.05
N THR A 49 -11.70 9.53 -0.60
CA THR A 49 -12.56 10.39 0.22
C THR A 49 -13.62 11.07 -0.64
N LYS A 50 -14.56 11.76 0.00
CA LYS A 50 -15.60 12.54 -0.70
C LYS A 50 -15.00 13.58 -1.64
N ASP A 51 -13.85 14.13 -1.28
CA ASP A 51 -13.13 15.14 -2.07
C ASP A 51 -12.29 14.53 -3.19
N GLY A 52 -12.29 13.19 -3.31
CA GLY A 52 -11.50 12.49 -4.33
C GLY A 52 -10.06 12.23 -3.93
N GLU A 53 -9.70 12.51 -2.69
CA GLU A 53 -8.36 12.24 -2.19
C GLU A 53 -8.16 10.73 -1.98
N ARG A 54 -7.02 10.23 -2.45
CA ARG A 54 -6.67 8.83 -2.31
C ARG A 54 -5.95 8.58 -0.98
N ILE A 55 -6.42 7.57 -0.25
CA ILE A 55 -5.77 7.11 0.98
C ILE A 55 -5.49 5.61 0.86
N VAL A 56 -4.37 5.17 1.43
CA VAL A 56 -3.89 3.79 1.28
C VAL A 56 -3.36 3.28 2.62
N GLY A 57 -3.63 2.01 2.91
CA GLY A 57 -3.11 1.36 4.11
C GLY A 57 -4.02 1.51 5.32
N ASP A 58 -3.45 1.74 6.50
CA ASP A 58 -4.21 1.84 7.75
C ASP A 58 -5.33 2.89 7.71
N PRO A 59 -5.10 4.11 7.21
CA PRO A 59 -6.18 5.10 7.13
C PRO A 59 -7.35 4.61 6.27
N ALA A 60 -7.05 3.92 5.16
CA ALA A 60 -8.08 3.39 4.29
C ALA A 60 -8.87 2.28 4.99
N LYS A 61 -8.19 1.40 5.69
CA LYS A 61 -8.83 0.31 6.42
C LYS A 61 -9.74 0.82 7.54
N ARG A 62 -9.26 1.82 8.30
CA ARG A 62 -10.03 2.36 9.43
C ARG A 62 -11.34 2.99 9.02
N GLN A 63 -11.44 3.60 7.85
CA GLN A 63 -12.66 4.25 7.38
C GLN A 63 -13.53 3.36 6.49
N ALA A 64 -13.15 2.10 6.26
CA ALA A 64 -13.83 1.20 5.34
C ALA A 64 -15.30 1.00 5.68
N VAL A 65 -15.63 0.85 6.95
CA VAL A 65 -17.02 0.64 7.41
C VAL A 65 -17.90 1.85 7.09
N LEU A 66 -17.33 3.06 7.16
CA LEU A 66 -18.06 4.30 6.92
C LEU A 66 -18.14 4.69 5.44
N ASN A 67 -17.32 4.06 4.61
CA ASN A 67 -17.18 4.44 3.20
C ASN A 67 -16.96 3.20 2.31
N PRO A 68 -17.84 2.18 2.40
CA PRO A 68 -17.58 0.92 1.71
C PRO A 68 -17.58 1.02 0.20
N ASP A 69 -18.39 1.91 -0.39
CA ASP A 69 -18.51 2.04 -1.84
C ASP A 69 -17.24 2.60 -2.49
N ASN A 70 -16.41 3.31 -1.73
CA ASN A 70 -15.18 3.93 -2.23
C ASN A 70 -13.93 3.32 -1.58
N THR A 71 -14.05 2.12 -1.01
CA THR A 71 -12.96 1.39 -0.39
C THR A 71 -12.75 0.06 -1.11
N ILE A 72 -11.51 -0.20 -1.50
CA ILE A 72 -11.14 -1.38 -2.28
C ILE A 72 -10.25 -2.27 -1.43
N MET A 73 -10.70 -3.51 -1.22
CA MET A 73 -9.98 -4.54 -0.48
C MET A 73 -9.77 -5.78 -1.35
N ASN A 74 -8.75 -6.55 -1.04
CA ASN A 74 -8.50 -7.85 -1.67
C ASN A 74 -8.34 -7.77 -3.19
N ILE A 75 -7.83 -6.65 -3.70
CA ILE A 75 -7.71 -6.43 -5.15
C ILE A 75 -6.77 -7.44 -5.81
N LYS A 76 -5.82 -8.00 -5.07
CA LYS A 76 -4.88 -8.99 -5.61
C LYS A 76 -5.60 -10.20 -6.19
N ARG A 77 -6.76 -10.58 -5.66
CA ARG A 77 -7.55 -11.70 -6.17
C ARG A 77 -8.07 -11.47 -7.57
N GLU A 78 -8.16 -10.22 -7.99
CA GLU A 78 -8.67 -9.82 -9.31
C GLU A 78 -7.56 -9.57 -10.33
N MET A 79 -6.28 -9.71 -9.93
CA MET A 79 -5.14 -9.54 -10.82
C MET A 79 -5.21 -10.52 -11.98
N GLY A 80 -4.94 -10.02 -13.19
CA GLY A 80 -4.98 -10.83 -14.39
C GLY A 80 -6.38 -11.02 -14.98
N THR A 81 -7.41 -10.45 -14.35
CA THR A 81 -8.79 -10.52 -14.85
C THR A 81 -9.19 -9.23 -15.55
N LYS A 82 -10.37 -9.23 -16.15
CA LYS A 82 -10.94 -8.04 -16.78
C LYS A 82 -11.77 -7.20 -15.81
N HIS A 83 -11.72 -7.56 -14.53
CA HIS A 83 -12.45 -6.83 -13.48
C HIS A 83 -12.06 -5.35 -13.45
N LYS A 84 -13.05 -4.49 -13.27
CA LYS A 84 -12.83 -3.04 -13.11
C LYS A 84 -13.53 -2.55 -11.86
N VAL A 85 -12.87 -1.67 -11.14
CA VAL A 85 -13.45 -1.01 -9.97
C VAL A 85 -13.86 0.40 -10.40
N THR A 86 -15.09 0.77 -10.10
CA THR A 86 -15.60 2.10 -10.45
C THR A 86 -15.67 2.96 -9.19
N ILE A 87 -14.92 4.06 -9.19
CA ILE A 87 -14.94 5.05 -8.12
C ILE A 87 -15.23 6.41 -8.73
N LYS A 88 -16.35 7.02 -8.32
CA LYS A 88 -16.73 8.36 -8.77
C LYS A 88 -16.69 8.50 -10.30
N LYS A 89 -17.29 7.54 -11.01
CA LYS A 89 -17.38 7.48 -12.48
C LYS A 89 -16.05 7.15 -13.17
N LYS A 90 -14.97 6.94 -12.44
CA LYS A 90 -13.69 6.52 -12.99
C LYS A 90 -13.47 5.03 -12.76
N LYS A 91 -13.00 4.33 -13.78
CA LYS A 91 -12.73 2.89 -13.71
C LYS A 91 -11.24 2.63 -13.51
N TYR A 92 -10.93 1.71 -12.61
CA TYR A 92 -9.57 1.31 -12.32
C TYR A 92 -9.42 -0.20 -12.52
N SER A 93 -8.31 -0.61 -13.09
CA SER A 93 -7.95 -2.02 -13.17
C SER A 93 -7.36 -2.49 -11.83
N PRO A 94 -7.34 -3.81 -11.57
CA PRO A 94 -6.65 -4.33 -10.39
C PRO A 94 -5.19 -3.93 -10.34
N GLU A 95 -4.52 -3.87 -11.49
CA GLU A 95 -3.12 -3.46 -11.60
C GLU A 95 -2.92 -2.01 -11.20
N GLU A 96 -3.84 -1.12 -11.58
CA GLU A 96 -3.78 0.28 -11.20
C GLU A 96 -3.95 0.45 -9.68
N ILE A 97 -4.88 -0.28 -9.08
CA ILE A 97 -5.10 -0.23 -7.63
C ILE A 97 -3.89 -0.82 -6.89
N SER A 98 -3.35 -1.93 -7.40
CA SER A 98 -2.15 -2.53 -6.81
C SER A 98 -0.94 -1.59 -6.89
N ALA A 99 -0.81 -0.85 -7.99
CA ALA A 99 0.23 0.15 -8.13
C ALA A 99 0.12 1.25 -7.09
N MET A 100 -1.09 1.64 -6.71
CA MET A 100 -1.32 2.64 -5.66
C MET A 100 -0.80 2.14 -4.31
N ILE A 101 -0.99 0.86 -4.01
CA ILE A 101 -0.48 0.23 -2.80
C ILE A 101 1.06 0.25 -2.81
N LEU A 102 1.66 -0.15 -3.94
CA LEU A 102 3.12 -0.16 -4.08
C LEU A 102 3.72 1.23 -3.97
N GLN A 103 3.07 2.24 -4.53
CA GLN A 103 3.51 3.63 -4.43
C GLN A 103 3.52 4.12 -2.98
N LYS A 104 2.49 3.77 -2.21
CA LYS A 104 2.43 4.14 -0.80
C LYS A 104 3.50 3.44 0.02
N ILE A 105 3.73 2.16 -0.23
CA ILE A 105 4.78 1.39 0.44
C ILE A 105 6.14 2.01 0.12
N ARG A 106 6.39 2.37 -1.13
CA ARG A 106 7.63 3.04 -1.55
C ARG A 106 7.81 4.36 -0.80
N ALA A 107 6.76 5.19 -0.73
CA ALA A 107 6.82 6.47 -0.03
C ALA A 107 7.11 6.29 1.46
N ASP A 108 6.48 5.32 2.10
CA ASP A 108 6.72 5.01 3.52
C ASP A 108 8.16 4.52 3.74
N ALA A 109 8.67 3.69 2.82
CA ALA A 109 10.05 3.21 2.89
C ALA A 109 11.05 4.35 2.71
N GLU A 110 10.81 5.23 1.75
CA GLU A 110 11.67 6.40 1.54
C GLU A 110 11.71 7.30 2.78
N ALA A 111 10.55 7.53 3.41
CA ALA A 111 10.47 8.31 4.62
C ALA A 111 11.21 7.65 5.79
N HIS A 112 11.06 6.34 5.93
CA HIS A 112 11.70 5.57 7.01
C HIS A 112 13.22 5.51 6.87
N LEU A 113 13.69 5.30 5.64
CA LEU A 113 15.12 5.13 5.36
C LEU A 113 15.84 6.46 5.07
N GLY A 114 15.10 7.52 4.78
CA GLY A 114 15.67 8.83 4.47
C GLY A 114 16.38 8.89 3.13
N VAL A 115 16.01 8.04 2.18
CA VAL A 115 16.61 7.96 0.84
C VAL A 115 15.53 7.80 -0.23
N ASP A 116 15.86 8.15 -1.45
CA ASP A 116 14.97 7.89 -2.59
C ASP A 116 15.12 6.43 -3.04
N ILE A 117 14.01 5.82 -3.41
CA ILE A 117 13.97 4.44 -3.90
C ILE A 117 13.47 4.45 -5.35
N GLU A 118 14.24 3.90 -6.23
CA GLU A 118 13.90 3.80 -7.66
C GLU A 118 13.12 2.55 -8.01
#